data_3da12edca25a9da2455c7c528cd70c18
#
_entry.id   3da12edca25a9da2455c7c528cd70c18
#
_cell.length_a   1.000
_cell.length_b   1.000
_cell.length_c   1.000
_cell.angle_alpha   90.00
_cell.angle_beta   90.00
_cell.angle_gamma   90.00
#
_symmetry.space_group_name_H-M   'P 1'
#
loop_
_entity.id
_entity.type
_entity.pdbx_description
1 polymer ?
#
loop_
_entity_poly.entity_id
_entity_poly.type
_entity_poly.pdbx_seq_one_letter_code
_entity_poly.pdbx_strand_id
1 'polypeptide(L)'
;MRNWLVCLCVLTVVVSCYSQGPNRYENFNADAIIQNDRILLAYYKCVMDKGPCTRDGKNFKRVLPETLATACGRCNSAQKTIVRKLLLGIRSKSEPRFLELLDKYNPDRSNRDALYTFLLTGQ
;
A
#
# COMPACT_ATOMS: atom_id res chain seq x y z
N MET A 1 12.10 45.20 -12.50
CA MET A 1 12.15 44.12 -13.48
C MET A 1 12.65 42.82 -12.90
N ARG A 2 13.74 42.80 -12.17
CA ARG A 2 14.29 41.57 -11.61
C ARG A 2 13.37 40.91 -10.61
N ASN A 3 12.58 41.67 -9.86
CA ASN A 3 11.72 41.15 -8.82
C ASN A 3 10.58 40.25 -9.33
N TRP A 4 10.02 40.59 -10.49
CA TRP A 4 8.93 39.78 -11.01
C TRP A 4 9.42 38.46 -11.61
N LEU A 5 10.67 38.39 -12.08
CA LEU A 5 11.29 37.16 -12.51
C LEU A 5 11.47 36.21 -11.34
N VAL A 6 11.89 36.74 -10.18
CA VAL A 6 12.02 35.95 -8.96
C VAL A 6 10.66 35.42 -8.51
N CYS A 7 9.62 36.23 -8.59
CA CYS A 7 8.26 35.82 -8.26
C CYS A 7 7.77 34.68 -9.14
N LEU A 8 8.07 34.72 -10.44
CA LEU A 8 7.70 33.63 -11.35
C LEU A 8 8.38 32.32 -10.98
N CYS A 9 9.65 32.37 -10.60
CA CYS A 9 10.37 31.18 -10.16
C CYS A 9 9.75 30.58 -8.89
N VAL A 10 9.36 31.41 -7.94
CA VAL A 10 8.70 30.96 -6.71
C VAL A 10 7.37 30.29 -7.01
N LEU A 11 6.58 30.88 -7.89
CA LEU A 11 5.29 30.30 -8.30
C LEU A 11 5.47 28.93 -8.95
N THR A 12 6.49 28.77 -9.78
CA THR A 12 6.78 27.48 -10.41
C THR A 12 7.09 26.41 -9.37
N VAL A 13 7.90 26.74 -8.36
CA VAL A 13 8.24 25.80 -7.28
C VAL A 13 6.99 25.40 -6.50
N VAL A 14 6.11 26.33 -6.19
CA VAL A 14 4.87 26.04 -5.46
C VAL A 14 3.98 25.09 -6.26
N VAL A 15 3.85 25.31 -7.56
CA VAL A 15 3.05 24.42 -8.42
C VAL A 15 3.64 23.01 -8.43
N SER A 16 4.97 22.88 -8.49
CA SER A 16 5.62 21.58 -8.44
C SER A 16 5.33 20.83 -7.14
N CYS A 17 5.34 21.53 -6.01
CA CYS A 17 4.99 20.92 -4.71
C CYS A 17 3.54 20.42 -4.69
N TYR A 18 2.62 21.17 -5.26
CA TYR A 18 1.23 20.77 -5.34
C TYR A 18 1.02 19.52 -6.18
N SER A 19 1.73 19.41 -7.31
CA SER A 19 1.58 18.27 -8.20
C SER A 19 2.07 16.97 -7.59
N GLN A 20 2.93 17.03 -6.57
CA GLN A 20 3.41 15.82 -5.88
C GLN A 20 2.44 15.30 -4.83
N GLY A 21 1.52 16.12 -4.34
CA GLY A 21 0.60 15.77 -3.27
C GLY A 21 -0.32 14.58 -3.57
N PRO A 22 -0.95 14.49 -4.76
CA PRO A 22 -1.88 13.39 -5.07
C PRO A 22 -1.22 12.03 -5.28
N ASN A 23 0.10 11.97 -5.51
CA ASN A 23 0.80 10.76 -5.96
C ASN A 23 1.58 10.09 -4.84
N ARG A 24 0.99 10.02 -3.63
CA ARG A 24 1.70 9.46 -2.47
C ARG A 24 2.10 8.00 -2.65
N TYR A 25 1.32 7.20 -3.40
CA TYR A 25 1.63 5.79 -3.63
C TYR A 25 2.78 5.57 -4.58
N GLU A 26 3.07 6.51 -5.47
CA GLU A 26 4.17 6.40 -6.41
C GLU A 26 5.53 6.47 -5.71
N ASN A 27 5.60 7.16 -4.57
CA ASN A 27 6.82 7.31 -3.79
C ASN A 27 6.94 6.25 -2.69
N PHE A 28 5.96 5.37 -2.55
CA PHE A 28 5.95 4.33 -1.54
C PHE A 28 6.81 3.16 -2.00
N ASN A 29 7.82 2.82 -1.19
CA ASN A 29 8.76 1.75 -1.55
C ASN A 29 8.41 0.46 -0.83
N ALA A 30 7.54 -0.35 -1.43
CA ALA A 30 7.14 -1.63 -0.87
C ALA A 30 8.33 -2.61 -0.80
N ASP A 31 9.23 -2.55 -1.77
CA ASP A 31 10.40 -3.45 -1.80
C ASP A 31 11.30 -3.23 -0.59
N ALA A 32 11.53 -1.98 -0.17
CA ALA A 32 12.31 -1.69 1.02
C ALA A 32 11.68 -2.27 2.29
N ILE A 33 10.35 -2.25 2.36
CA ILE A 33 9.62 -2.83 3.50
C ILE A 33 9.78 -4.35 3.51
N ILE A 34 9.64 -5.00 2.35
CA ILE A 34 9.71 -6.46 2.24
C ILE A 34 11.10 -6.97 2.54
N GLN A 35 12.14 -6.24 2.13
CA GLN A 35 13.53 -6.61 2.35
C GLN A 35 13.95 -6.50 3.81
N ASN A 36 13.20 -5.77 4.63
CA ASN A 36 13.49 -5.59 6.04
C ASN A 36 12.45 -6.32 6.88
N ASP A 37 12.82 -7.46 7.44
CA ASP A 37 11.90 -8.32 8.20
C ASP A 37 11.27 -7.59 9.39
N ARG A 38 12.02 -6.72 10.06
CA ARG A 38 11.51 -5.97 11.20
C ARG A 38 10.42 -4.99 10.78
N ILE A 39 10.65 -4.29 9.67
CA ILE A 39 9.68 -3.33 9.15
C ILE A 39 8.43 -4.04 8.64
N LEU A 40 8.61 -5.13 7.90
CA LEU A 40 7.48 -5.93 7.41
C LEU A 40 6.63 -6.47 8.57
N LEU A 41 7.29 -6.98 9.63
CA LEU A 41 6.59 -7.45 10.81
C LEU A 41 5.81 -6.33 11.49
N ALA A 42 6.37 -5.11 11.53
CA ALA A 42 5.68 -3.96 12.10
C ALA A 42 4.41 -3.61 11.30
N TYR A 43 4.47 -3.69 9.98
CA TYR A 43 3.28 -3.51 9.13
C TYR A 43 2.24 -4.60 9.40
N TYR A 44 2.67 -5.84 9.50
CA TYR A 44 1.77 -6.93 9.83
C TYR A 44 1.08 -6.72 11.18
N LYS A 45 1.84 -6.37 12.22
CA LYS A 45 1.28 -6.09 13.54
C LYS A 45 0.30 -4.91 13.51
N CYS A 46 0.62 -3.89 12.72
CA CYS A 46 -0.27 -2.74 12.54
C CYS A 46 -1.63 -3.19 12.00
N VAL A 47 -1.65 -3.92 10.88
CA VAL A 47 -2.90 -4.33 10.26
C VAL A 47 -3.67 -5.35 11.08
N MET A 48 -2.98 -6.12 11.92
CA MET A 48 -3.60 -7.10 12.81
C MET A 48 -4.02 -6.53 14.16
N ASP A 49 -3.90 -5.21 14.34
CA ASP A 49 -4.21 -4.52 15.59
C ASP A 49 -3.35 -4.99 16.77
N LYS A 50 -2.12 -5.40 16.48
CA LYS A 50 -1.16 -5.88 17.49
C LYS A 50 -0.01 -4.92 17.74
N GLY A 51 -0.02 -3.75 17.10
CA GLY A 51 1.02 -2.77 17.26
C GLY A 51 0.66 -1.44 16.65
N PRO A 52 1.48 -0.40 16.84
CA PRO A 52 1.20 0.93 16.30
C PRO A 52 1.35 0.96 14.79
N CYS A 53 0.64 1.88 14.15
CA CYS A 53 0.68 2.08 12.72
C CYS A 53 1.40 3.37 12.38
N THR A 54 2.31 3.30 11.40
CA THR A 54 2.77 4.51 10.73
C THR A 54 1.64 5.05 9.86
N ARG A 55 1.83 6.24 9.30
CA ARG A 55 0.86 6.84 8.37
C ARG A 55 0.57 5.91 7.18
N ASP A 56 1.62 5.35 6.59
CA ASP A 56 1.48 4.44 5.46
C ASP A 56 0.85 3.11 5.88
N GLY A 57 1.17 2.63 7.07
CA GLY A 57 0.54 1.44 7.63
C GLY A 57 -0.95 1.61 7.84
N LYS A 58 -1.38 2.78 8.32
CA LYS A 58 -2.80 3.10 8.46
C LYS A 58 -3.51 3.10 7.12
N ASN A 59 -2.88 3.66 6.09
CA ASN A 59 -3.44 3.69 4.74
C ASN A 59 -3.58 2.28 4.18
N PHE A 60 -2.58 1.45 4.34
CA PHE A 60 -2.63 0.06 3.92
C PHE A 60 -3.75 -0.69 4.65
N LYS A 61 -3.82 -0.56 5.97
CA LYS A 61 -4.87 -1.20 6.77
C LYS A 61 -6.27 -0.78 6.30
N ARG A 62 -6.45 0.49 5.97
CA ARG A 62 -7.74 1.03 5.56
C ARG A 62 -8.27 0.39 4.28
N VAL A 63 -7.39 0.11 3.32
CA VAL A 63 -7.80 -0.41 2.02
C VAL A 63 -7.93 -1.93 1.99
N LEU A 64 -7.45 -2.63 3.02
CA LEU A 64 -7.47 -4.10 3.03
C LEU A 64 -8.86 -4.72 2.89
N PRO A 65 -9.90 -4.28 3.63
CA PRO A 65 -11.20 -4.94 3.52
C PRO A 65 -11.75 -4.95 2.10
N GLU A 66 -11.72 -3.80 1.43
CA GLU A 66 -12.20 -3.70 0.05
C GLU A 66 -11.28 -4.44 -0.92
N THR A 67 -9.96 -4.30 -0.72
CA THR A 67 -8.97 -4.97 -1.58
C THR A 67 -9.16 -6.48 -1.58
N LEU A 68 -9.35 -7.07 -0.42
CA LEU A 68 -9.52 -8.51 -0.30
C LEU A 68 -10.88 -8.95 -0.83
N ALA A 69 -11.94 -8.17 -0.58
CA ALA A 69 -13.28 -8.51 -1.04
C ALA A 69 -13.43 -8.42 -2.56
N THR A 70 -12.71 -7.50 -3.21
CA THR A 70 -12.81 -7.27 -4.66
C THR A 70 -11.61 -7.78 -5.46
N ALA A 71 -10.64 -8.42 -4.81
CA ALA A 71 -9.37 -8.81 -5.42
C ALA A 71 -8.70 -7.61 -6.10
N CYS A 72 -8.68 -6.49 -5.40
CA CYS A 72 -8.13 -5.21 -5.87
C CYS A 72 -8.84 -4.68 -7.13
N GLY A 73 -10.12 -5.01 -7.28
CA GLY A 73 -10.89 -4.62 -8.47
C GLY A 73 -11.03 -3.11 -8.66
N ARG A 74 -10.92 -2.34 -7.57
CA ARG A 74 -11.00 -0.88 -7.61
C ARG A 74 -9.66 -0.19 -7.42
N CYS A 75 -8.57 -0.95 -7.37
CA CYS A 75 -7.24 -0.39 -7.21
C CYS A 75 -6.73 0.20 -8.52
N ASN A 76 -5.99 1.30 -8.44
CA ASN A 76 -5.22 1.77 -9.59
C ASN A 76 -3.94 0.93 -9.71
N SER A 77 -3.15 1.17 -10.76
CA SER A 77 -1.94 0.39 -11.03
C SER A 77 -0.93 0.44 -9.89
N ALA A 78 -0.72 1.62 -9.31
CA ALA A 78 0.23 1.79 -8.20
C ALA A 78 -0.25 1.04 -6.96
N GLN A 79 -1.54 1.12 -6.63
CA GLN A 79 -2.11 0.41 -5.49
C GLN A 79 -2.03 -1.09 -5.68
N LYS A 80 -2.32 -1.60 -6.88
CA LYS A 80 -2.20 -3.04 -7.18
C LYS A 80 -0.79 -3.54 -6.91
N THR A 81 0.20 -2.81 -7.37
CA THR A 81 1.60 -3.17 -7.19
C THR A 81 1.97 -3.23 -5.71
N ILE A 82 1.63 -2.20 -4.95
CA ILE A 82 1.96 -2.10 -3.53
C ILE A 82 1.26 -3.19 -2.71
N VAL A 83 -0.05 -3.33 -2.90
CA VAL A 83 -0.85 -4.32 -2.16
C VAL A 83 -0.34 -5.73 -2.45
N ARG A 84 -0.13 -6.04 -3.71
CA ARG A 84 0.35 -7.35 -4.11
C ARG A 84 1.70 -7.68 -3.49
N LYS A 85 2.65 -6.74 -3.57
CA LYS A 85 3.98 -6.93 -2.99
C LYS A 85 3.93 -7.14 -1.48
N LEU A 86 3.15 -6.34 -0.77
CA LEU A 86 3.07 -6.46 0.69
C LEU A 86 2.41 -7.78 1.09
N LEU A 87 1.32 -8.17 0.45
CA LEU A 87 0.65 -9.44 0.77
C LEU A 87 1.54 -10.64 0.45
N LEU A 88 2.18 -10.65 -0.71
CA LEU A 88 3.11 -11.72 -1.07
C LEU A 88 4.34 -11.73 -0.15
N GLY A 89 4.82 -10.57 0.25
CA GLY A 89 5.92 -10.45 1.21
C GLY A 89 5.58 -11.08 2.55
N ILE A 90 4.39 -10.80 3.07
CA ILE A 90 3.92 -11.42 4.31
C ILE A 90 3.82 -12.93 4.14
N ARG A 91 3.24 -13.39 3.05
CA ARG A 91 3.09 -14.83 2.76
C ARG A 91 4.44 -15.53 2.67
N SER A 92 5.42 -14.90 2.01
CA SER A 92 6.75 -15.50 1.86
C SER A 92 7.48 -15.67 3.18
N LYS A 93 7.23 -14.79 4.15
CA LYS A 93 7.85 -14.86 5.47
C LYS A 93 7.11 -15.80 6.40
N SER A 94 5.79 -15.87 6.31
CA SER A 94 4.97 -16.73 7.15
C SER A 94 3.59 -16.93 6.53
N GLU A 95 3.33 -18.11 6.01
CA GLU A 95 2.01 -18.43 5.48
C GLU A 95 0.92 -18.37 6.55
N PRO A 96 1.14 -18.87 7.80
CA PRO A 96 0.14 -18.70 8.84
C PRO A 96 -0.26 -17.25 9.12
N ARG A 97 0.69 -16.31 9.10
CA ARG A 97 0.39 -14.89 9.26
C ARG A 97 -0.43 -14.34 8.10
N PHE A 98 -0.12 -14.78 6.89
CA PHE A 98 -0.88 -14.38 5.71
C PHE A 98 -2.33 -14.86 5.82
N LEU A 99 -2.53 -16.12 6.23
CA LEU A 99 -3.87 -16.68 6.39
C LEU A 99 -4.65 -16.00 7.52
N GLU A 100 -3.99 -15.67 8.64
CA GLU A 100 -4.63 -14.90 9.72
C GLU A 100 -5.12 -13.54 9.22
N LEU A 101 -4.32 -12.87 8.39
CA LEU A 101 -4.70 -11.59 7.80
C LEU A 101 -5.93 -11.75 6.91
N LEU A 102 -5.95 -12.76 6.06
CA LEU A 102 -7.11 -13.02 5.21
C LEU A 102 -8.35 -13.31 6.05
N ASP A 103 -8.23 -14.10 7.11
CA ASP A 103 -9.36 -14.44 7.96
C ASP A 103 -9.91 -13.22 8.69
N LYS A 104 -9.04 -12.27 9.07
CA LYS A 104 -9.47 -11.05 9.72
C LYS A 104 -10.26 -10.13 8.79
N TYR A 105 -9.77 -9.93 7.56
CA TYR A 105 -10.33 -8.96 6.64
C TYR A 105 -11.23 -9.54 5.56
N ASN A 106 -11.24 -10.86 5.41
CA ASN A 106 -12.09 -11.56 4.44
C ASN A 106 -12.62 -12.85 5.07
N PRO A 107 -13.40 -12.73 6.18
CA PRO A 107 -13.83 -13.91 6.95
C PRO A 107 -14.82 -14.79 6.20
N ASP A 108 -15.61 -14.24 5.30
CA ASP A 108 -16.57 -15.00 4.48
C ASP A 108 -15.92 -15.68 3.28
N ARG A 109 -14.62 -15.44 3.07
CA ARG A 109 -13.83 -16.01 1.96
C ARG A 109 -14.38 -15.66 0.57
N SER A 110 -15.07 -14.54 0.45
CA SER A 110 -15.57 -14.08 -0.84
C SER A 110 -14.41 -13.78 -1.79
N ASN A 111 -14.60 -14.13 -3.06
CA ASN A 111 -13.63 -13.86 -4.12
C ASN A 111 -12.21 -14.39 -3.86
N ARG A 112 -12.07 -15.48 -3.07
CA ARG A 112 -10.75 -16.05 -2.77
C ARG A 112 -10.01 -16.47 -4.04
N ASP A 113 -10.70 -17.07 -4.99
CA ASP A 113 -10.08 -17.50 -6.25
C ASP A 113 -9.57 -16.29 -7.04
N ALA A 114 -10.37 -15.23 -7.14
CA ALA A 114 -9.97 -14.01 -7.80
C ALA A 114 -8.80 -13.34 -7.08
N LEU A 115 -8.81 -13.37 -5.74
CA LEU A 115 -7.73 -12.82 -4.94
C LEU A 115 -6.41 -13.55 -5.20
N TYR A 116 -6.42 -14.88 -5.19
CA TYR A 116 -5.22 -15.66 -5.50
C TYR A 116 -4.74 -15.43 -6.92
N THR A 117 -5.66 -15.32 -7.87
CA THR A 117 -5.30 -14.99 -9.26
C THR A 117 -4.59 -13.63 -9.32
N PHE A 118 -5.15 -12.63 -8.64
CA PHE A 118 -4.51 -11.31 -8.56
C PHE A 118 -3.11 -11.39 -7.95
N LEU A 119 -2.95 -12.11 -6.84
CA LEU A 119 -1.65 -12.22 -6.18
C LEU A 119 -0.61 -12.91 -7.07
N LEU A 120 -1.01 -13.93 -7.81
CA LEU A 120 -0.09 -14.70 -8.65
C LEU A 120 0.20 -14.01 -9.99
N THR A 121 -0.75 -13.31 -10.56
CA THR A 121 -0.62 -12.73 -11.91
C THR A 121 -0.52 -11.21 -11.93
N GLY A 122 -0.95 -10.54 -10.87
CA GLY A 122 -0.98 -9.08 -10.80
C GLY A 122 -2.19 -8.44 -11.48
N GLN A 123 -3.19 -9.23 -11.85
CA GLN A 123 -4.38 -8.73 -12.56
C GLN A 123 -5.66 -8.86 -11.73
#